data_1331abff011e13d38923e18ab9ac42b1
#
_entry.id   1331abff011e13d38923e18ab9ac42b1
#
_cell.length_a   1.000
_cell.length_b   1.000
_cell.length_c   1.000
_cell.angle_alpha   90.00
_cell.angle_beta   90.00
_cell.angle_gamma   90.00
#
_symmetry.space_group_name_H-M   'P 1'
#
loop_
_entity.id
_entity.type
_entity.pdbx_description
1 polymer ?
#
loop_
_entity_poly.entity_id
_entity_poly.type
_entity_poly.pdbx_seq_one_letter_code
_entity_poly.pdbx_strand_id
1 'polypeptide(L)'
;GDVYKRQRPECSHHEQGPGQNEIDFRYSDPLTAADNAVTFKAVVNSVAVRNGLAADFSPKPLMGQPGNGMHINISAKSRDGAEVMPQIIAGILAHIAEMTVFLNTREESYHRFGSSKAPRYISWSSENRSQLIRIPAAQGEYRRAELRSPDPLCSPYLAFTLLIRAGLDLSLI
;
A
#
# COMPACT_ATOMS: atom_id res chain seq x y z
N GLY A 1 9.99 -11.27 18.20
CA GLY A 1 10.74 -11.29 16.95
C GLY A 1 10.99 -9.92 16.35
N ASP A 2 10.03 -9.02 16.43
CA ASP A 2 10.06 -7.72 15.74
C ASP A 2 11.10 -6.74 16.31
N VAL A 3 11.40 -6.83 17.59
CA VAL A 3 12.41 -6.00 18.24
C VAL A 3 13.80 -6.19 17.63
N TYR A 4 14.15 -7.41 17.25
CA TYR A 4 15.44 -7.72 16.64
C TYR A 4 15.53 -7.29 15.17
N LYS A 5 14.40 -7.08 14.50
CA LYS A 5 14.33 -6.70 13.07
C LYS A 5 14.00 -5.23 12.87
N ARG A 6 13.92 -4.42 13.93
CA ARG A 6 13.56 -3.00 13.91
C ARG A 6 12.18 -2.68 13.28
N GLN A 7 11.38 -3.70 13.00
CA GLN A 7 10.00 -3.49 12.55
C GLN A 7 9.16 -2.92 13.69
N ARG A 8 8.30 -1.97 13.37
CA ARG A 8 7.39 -1.33 14.33
C ARG A 8 5.96 -1.46 13.83
N PRO A 9 5.30 -2.63 14.07
CA PRO A 9 3.89 -2.76 13.79
C PRO A 9 3.11 -1.77 14.69
N GLU A 10 2.10 -1.15 14.12
CA GLU A 10 1.23 -0.20 14.82
C GLU A 10 -0.05 -0.89 15.26
N CYS A 11 -0.68 -1.64 14.36
CA CYS A 11 -1.82 -2.47 14.71
C CYS A 11 -1.89 -3.73 13.84
N SER A 12 -2.72 -4.67 14.27
CA SER A 12 -3.10 -5.85 13.49
C SER A 12 -4.57 -6.17 13.73
N HIS A 13 -5.27 -6.60 12.69
CA HIS A 13 -6.68 -6.97 12.80
C HIS A 13 -7.08 -7.97 11.71
N HIS A 14 -8.20 -8.66 11.97
CA HIS A 14 -8.82 -9.47 10.95
C HIS A 14 -9.52 -8.62 9.91
N GLU A 15 -9.34 -8.96 8.64
CA GLU A 15 -10.06 -8.39 7.53
C GLU A 15 -11.28 -9.24 7.13
N GLN A 16 -11.95 -8.90 6.02
CA GLN A 16 -13.24 -9.47 5.66
C GLN A 16 -13.14 -10.88 5.06
N GLY A 17 -12.01 -11.24 4.47
CA GLY A 17 -11.81 -12.55 3.87
C GLY A 17 -11.55 -13.64 4.91
N PRO A 18 -11.94 -14.89 4.67
CA PRO A 18 -11.61 -15.99 5.56
C PRO A 18 -10.10 -16.12 5.80
N GLY A 19 -9.67 -16.05 7.06
CA GLY A 19 -8.25 -16.10 7.42
C GLY A 19 -7.43 -14.90 7.00
N GLN A 20 -8.04 -13.84 6.48
CA GLN A 20 -7.36 -12.61 6.05
C GLN A 20 -7.02 -11.75 7.27
N ASN A 21 -5.77 -11.33 7.35
CA ASN A 21 -5.26 -10.48 8.40
C ASN A 21 -4.50 -9.28 7.79
N GLU A 22 -4.60 -8.14 8.44
CA GLU A 22 -3.88 -6.92 8.08
C GLU A 22 -2.94 -6.53 9.21
N ILE A 23 -1.76 -6.04 8.84
CA ILE A 23 -0.80 -5.45 9.77
C ILE A 23 -0.37 -4.10 9.22
N ASP A 24 -0.56 -3.09 10.04
CA ASP A 24 -0.10 -1.73 9.78
C ASP A 24 1.26 -1.49 10.43
N PHE A 25 2.12 -0.78 9.72
CA PHE A 25 3.44 -0.36 10.21
C PHE A 25 3.44 1.12 10.51
N ARG A 26 4.20 1.48 11.53
CA ARG A 26 4.55 2.87 11.79
C ARG A 26 5.25 3.46 10.55
N TYR A 27 4.96 4.72 10.24
CA TYR A 27 5.63 5.42 9.15
C TYR A 27 7.14 5.48 9.35
N SER A 28 7.88 5.46 8.26
CA SER A 28 9.33 5.62 8.20
C SER A 28 9.71 6.25 6.86
N ASP A 29 10.99 6.50 6.65
CA ASP A 29 11.48 6.87 5.33
C ASP A 29 11.19 5.76 4.29
N PRO A 30 11.13 6.09 3.00
CA PRO A 30 10.71 5.15 1.97
C PRO A 30 11.57 3.88 1.88
N LEU A 31 12.88 3.98 2.08
CA LEU A 31 13.77 2.81 2.00
C LEU A 31 13.52 1.87 3.19
N THR A 32 13.49 2.41 4.39
CA THR A 32 13.14 1.64 5.60
C THR A 32 11.76 1.00 5.51
N ALA A 33 10.77 1.72 4.95
CA ALA A 33 9.43 1.17 4.76
C ALA A 33 9.43 0.00 3.75
N ALA A 34 10.19 0.09 2.66
CA ALA A 34 10.36 -0.98 1.70
C ALA A 34 11.04 -2.22 2.31
N ASP A 35 12.12 -2.03 3.07
CA ASP A 35 12.81 -3.08 3.81
C ASP A 35 11.87 -3.79 4.80
N ASN A 36 11.05 -3.02 5.52
CA ASN A 36 10.07 -3.55 6.46
C ASN A 36 9.01 -4.39 5.75
N ALA A 37 8.49 -3.95 4.61
CA ALA A 37 7.50 -4.70 3.84
C ALA A 37 8.05 -6.04 3.32
N VAL A 38 9.28 -6.07 2.83
CA VAL A 38 9.94 -7.31 2.37
C VAL A 38 10.22 -8.24 3.55
N THR A 39 10.79 -7.71 4.63
CA THR A 39 11.10 -8.48 5.84
C THR A 39 9.82 -9.05 6.47
N PHE A 40 8.73 -8.29 6.51
CA PHE A 40 7.44 -8.73 7.02
C PHE A 40 6.95 -9.98 6.29
N LYS A 41 6.93 -9.97 4.96
CA LYS A 41 6.51 -11.14 4.19
C LYS A 41 7.36 -12.38 4.48
N ALA A 42 8.67 -12.21 4.58
CA ALA A 42 9.60 -13.30 4.91
C ALA A 42 9.35 -13.86 6.32
N VAL A 43 9.12 -12.99 7.31
CA VAL A 43 8.82 -13.39 8.69
C VAL A 43 7.50 -14.14 8.77
N VAL A 44 6.44 -13.60 8.16
CA VAL A 44 5.10 -14.23 8.17
C VAL A 44 5.16 -15.61 7.53
N ASN A 45 5.80 -15.76 6.37
CA ASN A 45 5.99 -17.07 5.73
C ASN A 45 6.75 -18.05 6.65
N SER A 46 7.84 -17.60 7.26
CA SER A 46 8.63 -18.44 8.15
C SER A 46 7.87 -18.89 9.38
N VAL A 47 7.07 -18.00 9.97
CA VAL A 47 6.23 -18.31 11.14
C VAL A 47 5.09 -19.24 10.76
N ALA A 48 4.43 -19.00 9.62
CA ALA A 48 3.36 -19.85 9.12
C ALA A 48 3.84 -21.30 8.94
N VAL A 49 4.96 -21.50 8.23
CA VAL A 49 5.54 -22.83 8.00
C VAL A 49 5.87 -23.55 9.32
N ARG A 50 6.43 -22.86 10.30
CA ARG A 50 6.75 -23.45 11.62
C ARG A 50 5.50 -23.91 12.38
N ASN A 51 4.34 -23.37 12.06
CA ASN A 51 3.07 -23.72 12.68
C ASN A 51 2.19 -24.62 11.78
N GLY A 52 2.75 -25.22 10.73
CA GLY A 52 1.99 -26.07 9.80
C GLY A 52 0.99 -25.32 8.93
N LEU A 53 1.19 -24.01 8.75
CA LEU A 53 0.34 -23.12 7.97
C LEU A 53 1.08 -22.65 6.72
N ALA A 54 0.35 -22.10 5.76
CA ALA A 54 0.89 -21.38 4.61
C ALA A 54 0.36 -19.92 4.64
N ALA A 55 1.23 -18.96 4.37
CA ALA A 55 0.83 -17.58 4.15
C ALA A 55 0.68 -17.34 2.66
N ASP A 56 -0.44 -16.73 2.26
CA ASP A 56 -0.72 -16.40 0.86
C ASP A 56 -0.85 -14.89 0.70
N PHE A 57 0.11 -14.30 -0.01
CA PHE A 57 0.14 -12.88 -0.37
C PHE A 57 -0.37 -12.62 -1.79
N SER A 58 -0.96 -13.60 -2.45
CA SER A 58 -1.53 -13.39 -3.79
C SER A 58 -2.64 -12.33 -3.77
N PRO A 59 -2.81 -11.59 -4.86
CA PRO A 59 -3.78 -10.49 -4.90
C PRO A 59 -5.23 -10.95 -4.73
N LYS A 60 -5.55 -12.16 -5.19
CA LYS A 60 -6.90 -12.72 -5.15
C LYS A 60 -6.86 -14.21 -4.80
N PRO A 61 -6.52 -14.58 -3.56
CA PRO A 61 -6.35 -15.98 -3.18
C PRO A 61 -7.66 -16.80 -3.26
N LEU A 62 -8.80 -16.15 -3.04
CA LEU A 62 -10.10 -16.80 -3.07
C LEU A 62 -11.05 -16.03 -4.00
N MET A 63 -11.57 -16.70 -5.02
CA MET A 63 -12.61 -16.12 -5.88
C MET A 63 -13.88 -15.87 -5.07
N GLY A 64 -14.55 -14.74 -5.37
CA GLY A 64 -15.76 -14.33 -4.64
C GLY A 64 -15.51 -13.72 -3.25
N GLN A 65 -14.29 -13.78 -2.73
CA GLN A 65 -13.90 -13.15 -1.46
C GLN A 65 -13.09 -11.86 -1.70
N PRO A 66 -12.91 -10.98 -0.70
CA PRO A 66 -12.00 -9.84 -0.81
C PRO A 66 -10.58 -10.27 -1.18
N GLY A 67 -9.92 -9.44 -1.99
CA GLY A 67 -8.50 -9.64 -2.33
C GLY A 67 -7.56 -8.97 -1.34
N ASN A 68 -6.26 -9.25 -1.48
CA ASN A 68 -5.20 -8.64 -0.69
C ASN A 68 -4.70 -7.35 -1.37
N GLY A 69 -4.55 -6.29 -0.60
CA GLY A 69 -3.94 -5.03 -1.02
C GLY A 69 -2.68 -4.73 -0.22
N MET A 70 -1.75 -4.00 -0.82
CA MET A 70 -0.67 -3.33 -0.11
C MET A 70 -0.93 -1.83 -0.15
N HIS A 71 -1.70 -1.33 0.80
CA HIS A 71 -2.02 0.10 0.86
C HIS A 71 -0.79 0.89 1.28
N ILE A 72 -0.50 1.96 0.53
CA ILE A 72 0.67 2.79 0.78
C ILE A 72 0.21 4.13 1.34
N ASN A 73 0.51 4.37 2.61
CA ASN A 73 0.27 5.63 3.26
C ASN A 73 1.42 6.60 2.96
N ILE A 74 1.08 7.78 2.44
CA ILE A 74 2.04 8.80 1.98
C ILE A 74 1.78 10.09 2.75
N SER A 75 2.83 10.65 3.32
CA SER A 75 2.85 12.01 3.86
C SER A 75 4.15 12.71 3.44
N ALA A 76 4.06 13.98 3.15
CA ALA A 76 5.21 14.79 2.76
C ALA A 76 5.02 16.24 3.18
N LYS A 77 6.14 16.91 3.42
CA LYS A 77 6.22 18.36 3.64
C LYS A 77 7.42 18.89 2.86
N SER A 78 7.35 20.11 2.39
CA SER A 78 8.53 20.77 1.87
C SER A 78 9.50 21.12 3.01
N ARG A 79 10.73 21.47 2.66
CA ARG A 79 11.76 21.82 3.66
C ARG A 79 11.42 23.07 4.49
N ASP A 80 10.67 23.99 3.93
CA ASP A 80 10.16 25.19 4.60
C ASP A 80 8.84 24.94 5.36
N GLY A 81 8.36 23.68 5.37
CA GLY A 81 7.14 23.26 6.06
C GLY A 81 5.84 23.51 5.29
N ALA A 82 5.91 23.98 4.04
CA ALA A 82 4.72 24.18 3.24
C ALA A 82 3.99 22.85 2.92
N GLU A 83 2.68 22.94 2.75
CA GLU A 83 1.82 21.81 2.37
C GLU A 83 2.05 21.46 0.89
N VAL A 84 2.51 20.24 0.62
CA VAL A 84 2.80 19.74 -0.74
C VAL A 84 1.94 18.52 -1.12
N MET A 85 1.13 18.00 -0.21
CA MET A 85 0.33 16.80 -0.47
C MET A 85 -0.66 16.95 -1.65
N PRO A 86 -1.32 18.09 -1.87
CA PRO A 86 -2.19 18.24 -3.04
C PRO A 86 -1.45 18.06 -4.37
N GLN A 87 -0.24 18.60 -4.50
CA GLN A 87 0.59 18.45 -5.69
C GLN A 87 1.05 17.00 -5.87
N ILE A 88 1.48 16.35 -4.78
CA ILE A 88 1.89 14.95 -4.81
C ILE A 88 0.73 14.04 -5.23
N ILE A 89 -0.45 14.24 -4.69
CA ILE A 89 -1.66 13.49 -5.06
C ILE A 89 -2.00 13.71 -6.54
N ALA A 90 -1.94 14.96 -7.02
CA ALA A 90 -2.22 15.28 -8.42
C ALA A 90 -1.21 14.59 -9.37
N GLY A 91 0.09 14.62 -9.05
CA GLY A 91 1.12 13.93 -9.83
C GLY A 91 0.91 12.41 -9.85
N ILE A 92 0.61 11.79 -8.71
CA ILE A 92 0.31 10.36 -8.65
C ILE A 92 -0.91 10.02 -9.51
N LEU A 93 -2.00 10.78 -9.41
CA LEU A 93 -3.22 10.54 -10.21
C LEU A 93 -2.98 10.71 -11.70
N ALA A 94 -2.13 11.65 -12.11
CA ALA A 94 -1.78 11.88 -13.51
C ALA A 94 -1.03 10.68 -14.13
N HIS A 95 -0.16 10.02 -13.36
CA HIS A 95 0.72 8.96 -13.85
C HIS A 95 0.30 7.53 -13.44
N ILE A 96 -0.77 7.37 -12.65
CA ILE A 96 -1.10 6.06 -12.07
C ILE A 96 -1.41 4.98 -13.12
N ALA A 97 -1.98 5.36 -14.27
CA ALA A 97 -2.28 4.42 -15.35
C ALA A 97 -0.99 3.75 -15.87
N GLU A 98 0.07 4.53 -16.04
CA GLU A 98 1.39 4.06 -16.49
C GLU A 98 2.08 3.19 -15.42
N MET A 99 1.88 3.51 -14.15
CA MET A 99 2.46 2.77 -13.03
C MET A 99 1.71 1.47 -12.71
N THR A 100 0.47 1.32 -13.15
CA THR A 100 -0.42 0.23 -12.71
C THR A 100 0.19 -1.15 -12.92
N VAL A 101 0.88 -1.40 -14.02
CA VAL A 101 1.52 -2.69 -14.32
C VAL A 101 2.63 -3.05 -13.33
N PHE A 102 3.31 -2.07 -12.77
CA PHE A 102 4.36 -2.27 -11.76
C PHE A 102 3.79 -2.43 -10.35
N LEU A 103 2.62 -1.88 -10.10
CA LEU A 103 1.90 -1.95 -8.83
C LEU A 103 0.98 -3.18 -8.73
N ASN A 104 0.64 -3.79 -9.87
CA ASN A 104 -0.27 -4.92 -10.02
C ASN A 104 0.30 -5.87 -11.07
N THR A 105 1.20 -6.75 -10.62
CA THR A 105 2.14 -7.48 -11.48
C THR A 105 1.60 -8.79 -12.05
N ARG A 106 0.40 -9.19 -11.67
CA ARG A 106 -0.25 -10.44 -12.07
C ARG A 106 -1.62 -10.18 -12.69
N GLU A 107 -2.11 -11.11 -13.48
CA GLU A 107 -3.48 -11.06 -14.01
C GLU A 107 -4.50 -11.03 -12.87
N GLU A 108 -4.31 -11.85 -11.84
CA GLU A 108 -5.18 -11.91 -10.66
C GLU A 108 -5.23 -10.58 -9.88
N SER A 109 -4.23 -9.73 -10.02
CA SER A 109 -4.21 -8.40 -9.41
C SER A 109 -5.41 -7.57 -9.89
N TYR A 110 -5.75 -7.69 -11.16
CA TYR A 110 -6.83 -6.94 -11.79
C TYR A 110 -8.23 -7.46 -11.41
N HIS A 111 -8.35 -8.72 -10.98
CA HIS A 111 -9.59 -9.27 -10.44
C HIS A 111 -10.01 -8.65 -9.10
N ARG A 112 -9.14 -7.88 -8.46
CA ARG A 112 -9.46 -7.11 -7.24
C ARG A 112 -10.27 -5.86 -7.55
N PHE A 113 -9.97 -5.18 -8.66
CA PHE A 113 -10.51 -3.86 -8.95
C PHE A 113 -12.03 -3.87 -9.09
N GLY A 114 -12.65 -2.86 -8.48
CA GLY A 114 -14.09 -2.70 -8.48
C GLY A 114 -14.84 -3.67 -7.57
N SER A 115 -14.15 -4.54 -6.83
CA SER A 115 -14.77 -5.47 -5.87
C SER A 115 -14.51 -5.03 -4.43
N SER A 116 -15.52 -5.15 -3.56
CA SER A 116 -15.40 -4.85 -2.13
C SER A 116 -14.80 -3.45 -1.86
N LYS A 117 -13.68 -3.38 -1.13
CA LYS A 117 -12.95 -2.17 -0.77
C LYS A 117 -11.83 -1.81 -1.76
N ALA A 118 -11.67 -2.53 -2.86
CA ALA A 118 -10.64 -2.26 -3.86
C ALA A 118 -11.04 -1.09 -4.77
N PRO A 119 -10.06 -0.31 -5.28
CA PRO A 119 -10.35 0.84 -6.13
C PRO A 119 -11.08 0.46 -7.41
N ARG A 120 -11.95 1.36 -7.85
CA ARG A 120 -12.63 1.28 -9.14
C ARG A 120 -12.35 2.49 -10.03
N TYR A 121 -12.11 3.64 -9.41
CA TYR A 121 -11.98 4.91 -10.10
C TYR A 121 -10.63 5.56 -9.79
N ILE A 122 -10.01 6.16 -10.80
CA ILE A 122 -8.80 6.98 -10.66
C ILE A 122 -9.23 8.36 -10.16
N SER A 123 -9.39 8.48 -8.86
CA SER A 123 -9.74 9.72 -8.18
C SER A 123 -9.45 9.60 -6.68
N TRP A 124 -9.81 10.59 -5.91
CA TRP A 124 -9.62 10.59 -4.47
C TRP A 124 -10.92 10.88 -3.70
N SER A 125 -10.98 10.47 -2.44
CA SER A 125 -12.07 10.78 -1.53
C SER A 125 -11.61 10.71 -0.08
N SER A 126 -12.29 11.41 0.82
CA SER A 126 -12.06 11.31 2.26
C SER A 126 -12.65 10.01 2.85
N GLU A 127 -13.74 9.50 2.30
CA GLU A 127 -14.51 8.39 2.88
C GLU A 127 -14.65 7.19 1.96
N ASN A 128 -14.83 7.42 0.66
CA ASN A 128 -15.14 6.37 -0.29
C ASN A 128 -13.91 5.52 -0.63
N ARG A 129 -13.95 4.24 -0.26
CA ARG A 129 -12.87 3.26 -0.48
C ARG A 129 -12.81 2.71 -1.91
N SER A 130 -13.78 3.01 -2.77
CA SER A 130 -13.74 2.66 -4.20
C SER A 130 -12.87 3.62 -5.03
N GLN A 131 -12.40 4.69 -4.41
CA GLN A 131 -11.46 5.63 -5.03
C GLN A 131 -10.02 5.15 -4.85
N LEU A 132 -9.16 5.51 -5.80
CA LEU A 132 -7.76 5.12 -5.82
C LEU A 132 -7.00 5.65 -4.60
N ILE A 133 -7.22 6.91 -4.26
CA ILE A 133 -6.61 7.56 -3.11
C ILE A 133 -7.68 7.91 -2.07
N ARG A 134 -7.47 7.46 -0.85
CA ARG A 134 -8.24 7.87 0.30
C ARG A 134 -7.43 8.86 1.14
N ILE A 135 -8.06 9.95 1.56
CA ILE A 135 -7.47 10.95 2.46
C ILE A 135 -8.24 10.89 3.77
N PRO A 136 -7.80 10.08 4.75
CA PRO A 136 -8.49 9.96 6.04
C PRO A 136 -8.58 11.30 6.75
N ALA A 137 -9.67 11.51 7.50
CA ALA A 137 -9.83 12.68 8.37
C ALA A 137 -8.83 12.59 9.53
N ALA A 138 -7.63 13.09 9.32
CA ALA A 138 -6.57 13.15 10.32
C ALA A 138 -5.94 14.55 10.30
N GLN A 139 -5.45 15.01 11.45
CA GLN A 139 -4.84 16.33 11.61
C GLN A 139 -3.35 16.21 11.98
N GLY A 140 -2.60 17.29 11.74
CA GLY A 140 -1.20 17.39 12.13
C GLY A 140 -0.32 16.35 11.44
N GLU A 141 0.52 15.68 12.22
CA GLU A 141 1.48 14.68 11.75
C GLU A 141 0.83 13.39 11.20
N TYR A 142 -0.44 13.14 11.53
CA TYR A 142 -1.19 11.97 11.05
C TYR A 142 -1.87 12.20 9.69
N ARG A 143 -1.75 13.41 9.12
CA ARG A 143 -2.32 13.72 7.82
C ARG A 143 -1.56 12.98 6.72
N ARG A 144 -2.30 12.15 5.97
CA ARG A 144 -1.73 11.27 4.94
C ARG A 144 -2.72 11.02 3.81
N ALA A 145 -2.21 10.57 2.69
CA ALA A 145 -2.98 9.97 1.61
C ALA A 145 -2.69 8.46 1.56
N GLU A 146 -3.69 7.64 1.37
CA GLU A 146 -3.60 6.19 1.24
C GLU A 146 -3.83 5.81 -0.21
N LEU A 147 -2.79 5.38 -0.91
CA LEU A 147 -2.90 4.76 -2.22
C LEU A 147 -3.34 3.30 -2.06
N ARG A 148 -4.42 2.91 -2.74
CA ARG A 148 -5.11 1.64 -2.49
C ARG A 148 -4.96 0.60 -3.60
N SER A 149 -4.40 0.97 -4.75
CA SER A 149 -4.27 0.06 -5.90
C SER A 149 -3.18 -1.01 -5.79
N PRO A 150 -2.01 -0.80 -5.17
CA PRO A 150 -0.96 -1.80 -5.16
C PRO A 150 -1.38 -3.10 -4.50
N ASP A 151 -0.90 -4.21 -5.03
CA ASP A 151 -1.04 -5.52 -4.43
C ASP A 151 0.23 -5.95 -3.67
N PRO A 152 0.15 -6.99 -2.82
CA PRO A 152 1.30 -7.41 -2.02
C PRO A 152 2.45 -8.04 -2.80
N LEU A 153 2.27 -8.38 -4.09
CA LEU A 153 3.31 -8.99 -4.92
C LEU A 153 4.20 -7.96 -5.62
N CYS A 154 3.77 -6.70 -5.69
CA CYS A 154 4.62 -5.66 -6.27
C CYS A 154 5.89 -5.45 -5.43
N SER A 155 6.96 -5.00 -6.09
CA SER A 155 8.19 -4.60 -5.39
C SER A 155 7.96 -3.28 -4.65
N PRO A 156 8.07 -3.23 -3.31
CA PRO A 156 7.89 -1.97 -2.57
C PRO A 156 8.94 -0.93 -2.94
N TYR A 157 10.16 -1.33 -3.28
CA TYR A 157 11.21 -0.40 -3.73
C TYR A 157 10.83 0.31 -5.02
N LEU A 158 10.33 -0.47 -6.01
CA LEU A 158 9.89 0.10 -7.28
C LEU A 158 8.63 0.93 -7.10
N ALA A 159 7.66 0.44 -6.34
CA ALA A 159 6.42 1.15 -6.05
C ALA A 159 6.69 2.52 -5.43
N PHE A 160 7.50 2.58 -4.38
CA PHE A 160 7.81 3.85 -3.70
C PHE A 160 8.62 4.79 -4.59
N THR A 161 9.56 4.27 -5.39
CA THR A 161 10.31 5.08 -6.35
C THR A 161 9.38 5.72 -7.38
N LEU A 162 8.48 4.95 -7.98
CA LEU A 162 7.52 5.45 -8.96
C LEU A 162 6.59 6.51 -8.35
N LEU A 163 6.09 6.27 -7.13
CA LEU A 163 5.20 7.21 -6.44
C LEU A 163 5.90 8.53 -6.10
N ILE A 164 7.15 8.47 -5.66
CA ILE A 164 7.95 9.68 -5.40
C ILE A 164 8.18 10.45 -6.69
N ARG A 165 8.57 9.79 -7.77
CA ARG A 165 8.80 10.45 -9.06
C ARG A 165 7.52 11.07 -9.61
N ALA A 166 6.42 10.34 -9.60
CA ALA A 166 5.11 10.83 -10.04
C ALA A 166 4.63 12.01 -9.17
N GLY A 167 4.76 11.90 -7.85
CA GLY A 167 4.36 12.96 -6.94
C GLY A 167 5.20 14.24 -7.06
N LEU A 168 6.43 14.12 -7.53
CA LEU A 168 7.32 15.27 -7.82
C LEU A 168 7.29 15.72 -9.29
N ASP A 169 6.39 15.15 -10.08
CA ASP A 169 6.26 15.43 -11.53
C ASP A 169 7.57 15.20 -12.31
N LEU A 170 8.33 14.20 -11.91
CA LEU A 170 9.55 13.78 -12.61
C LEU A 170 9.22 12.72 -13.65
N SER A 171 9.97 12.70 -14.77
CA SER A 171 9.78 11.63 -15.76
C SER A 171 9.92 10.24 -15.08
N LEU A 172 9.04 9.31 -15.41
CA LEU A 172 9.02 7.99 -14.77
C LEU A 172 10.11 7.06 -15.33
N ILE A 173 10.57 7.33 -16.55
CA ILE A 173 11.61 6.59 -17.27
C ILE A 173 12.61 7.56 -17.89
#